data_b9e2b9ae4013b670cf1efd51346ccad8
#
_entry.id   b9e2b9ae4013b670cf1efd51346ccad8
#
_cell.length_a   1.000
_cell.length_b   1.000
_cell.length_c   1.000
_cell.angle_alpha   90.00
_cell.angle_beta   90.00
_cell.angle_gamma   90.00
#
_symmetry.space_group_name_H-M   'P 1'
#
loop_
_entity.id
_entity.type
_entity.pdbx_description
1 polymer ?
#
loop_
_entity_poly.entity_id
_entity_poly.type
_entity_poly.pdbx_seq_one_letter_code
_entity_poly.pdbx_strand_id
1 'polypeptide(L)'
;ELDFEQNLKMVRKCAEYGKRVIFPSTSEVYGMPDPNNKVMDEDNSNLILGPVSKSRWIYSCSKQMMDRVIFAFGQEMGLKFTLFRPFNWVGPRLDSFKDASEHKGRSITQFIYDVLYTGKITLVNGGAQRRSFTWVGDGVQGLIDIITNKDNQAEGQIFNIGNPENNYSIKEMAEIVVDEMKKFPEFKDKADKVEFIVMDSDKYYGKNYDDMQDRLPSVKKMETRLGWKPKATLREAIHYT
;
A
#
# COMPACT_ATOMS: atom_id res chain seq x y z
N GLU A 1 -18.48 4.25 -3.56
CA GLU A 1 -19.41 5.36 -3.92
C GLU A 1 -19.11 6.59 -3.07
N LEU A 2 -19.13 6.48 -1.76
CA LEU A 2 -18.83 7.59 -0.84
C LEU A 2 -17.42 8.17 -1.01
N ASP A 3 -16.42 7.36 -1.35
CA ASP A 3 -15.02 7.80 -1.45
C ASP A 3 -14.84 8.87 -2.54
N PHE A 4 -15.38 8.68 -3.73
CA PHE A 4 -15.23 9.65 -4.82
C PHE A 4 -16.01 10.95 -4.57
N GLU A 5 -17.31 10.86 -4.26
CA GLU A 5 -18.17 12.04 -4.10
C GLU A 5 -17.74 12.96 -2.94
N GLN A 6 -17.44 12.38 -1.78
CA GLN A 6 -17.06 13.17 -0.60
C GLN A 6 -15.69 13.83 -0.80
N ASN A 7 -14.74 13.10 -1.37
CA ASN A 7 -13.43 13.67 -1.68
C ASN A 7 -13.53 14.79 -2.73
N LEU A 8 -14.37 14.63 -3.77
CA LEU A 8 -14.60 15.66 -4.77
C LEU A 8 -15.19 16.93 -4.15
N LYS A 9 -16.16 16.81 -3.25
CA LYS A 9 -16.74 17.96 -2.52
C LYS A 9 -15.66 18.67 -1.70
N MET A 10 -14.83 17.94 -0.98
CA MET A 10 -13.75 18.52 -0.18
C MET A 10 -12.72 19.24 -1.06
N VAL A 11 -12.27 18.63 -2.15
CA VAL A 11 -11.31 19.21 -3.08
C VAL A 11 -11.84 20.52 -3.68
N ARG A 12 -13.11 20.57 -4.10
CA ARG A 12 -13.77 21.78 -4.58
C ARG A 12 -13.74 22.89 -3.53
N LYS A 13 -14.08 22.58 -2.28
CA LYS A 13 -14.02 23.57 -1.20
C LYS A 13 -12.59 24.05 -0.94
N CYS A 14 -11.61 23.18 -0.98
CA CYS A 14 -10.22 23.60 -0.85
C CYS A 14 -9.81 24.55 -1.98
N ALA A 15 -10.22 24.30 -3.22
CA ALA A 15 -9.95 25.19 -4.35
C ALA A 15 -10.66 26.56 -4.15
N GLU A 16 -11.95 26.56 -3.79
CA GLU A 16 -12.73 27.78 -3.53
C GLU A 16 -12.10 28.66 -2.44
N TYR A 17 -11.55 28.03 -1.38
CA TYR A 17 -10.96 28.75 -0.24
C TYR A 17 -9.43 28.88 -0.30
N GLY A 18 -8.80 28.56 -1.41
CA GLY A 18 -7.35 28.65 -1.60
C GLY A 18 -6.54 27.79 -0.62
N LYS A 19 -7.07 26.62 -0.20
CA LYS A 19 -6.41 25.71 0.74
C LYS A 19 -5.63 24.64 0.00
N ARG A 20 -4.41 24.33 0.49
CA ARG A 20 -3.62 23.23 -0.04
C ARG A 20 -4.26 21.88 0.29
N VAL A 21 -4.26 20.99 -0.68
CA VAL A 21 -4.72 19.60 -0.54
C VAL A 21 -3.53 18.66 -0.51
N ILE A 22 -3.44 17.80 0.51
CA ILE A 22 -2.55 16.64 0.52
C ILE A 22 -3.46 15.41 0.48
N PHE A 23 -3.46 14.70 -0.66
CA PHE A 23 -4.43 13.65 -0.91
C PHE A 23 -3.81 12.25 -0.88
N PRO A 24 -4.34 11.35 -0.03
CA PRO A 24 -3.94 9.95 -0.01
C PRO A 24 -4.53 9.22 -1.23
N SER A 25 -3.73 9.10 -2.28
CA SER A 25 -3.96 8.19 -3.39
C SER A 25 -3.57 6.76 -2.95
N THR A 26 -3.15 5.91 -3.85
CA THR A 26 -2.77 4.53 -3.56
C THR A 26 -1.84 3.98 -4.65
N SER A 27 -0.99 3.02 -4.32
CA SER A 27 -0.24 2.26 -5.34
C SER A 27 -1.15 1.44 -6.27
N GLU A 28 -2.39 1.20 -5.88
CA GLU A 28 -3.40 0.51 -6.70
C GLU A 28 -3.74 1.26 -8.00
N VAL A 29 -3.50 2.58 -8.06
CA VAL A 29 -3.76 3.37 -9.27
C VAL A 29 -2.88 2.97 -10.45
N TYR A 30 -1.71 2.36 -10.20
CA TYR A 30 -0.87 1.85 -11.27
C TYR A 30 -1.52 0.67 -12.02
N GLY A 31 -2.40 -0.07 -11.35
CA GLY A 31 -3.07 -1.20 -11.95
C GLY A 31 -2.12 -2.33 -12.31
N MET A 32 -2.24 -2.87 -13.50
CA MET A 32 -1.37 -3.94 -14.00
C MET A 32 0.02 -3.39 -14.32
N PRO A 33 1.10 -4.09 -13.91
CA PRO A 33 2.44 -3.68 -14.27
C PRO A 33 2.64 -3.72 -15.79
N ASP A 34 3.35 -2.74 -16.32
CA ASP A 34 3.79 -2.76 -17.71
C ASP A 34 4.78 -3.94 -17.90
N PRO A 35 4.56 -4.85 -18.86
CA PRO A 35 5.47 -5.95 -19.12
C PRO A 35 6.91 -5.52 -19.40
N ASN A 36 7.10 -4.31 -19.94
CA ASN A 36 8.40 -3.76 -20.31
C ASN A 36 9.03 -2.91 -19.19
N ASN A 37 8.24 -2.48 -18.22
CA ASN A 37 8.73 -1.66 -17.09
C ASN A 37 7.97 -1.99 -15.81
N LYS A 38 8.57 -2.83 -14.98
CA LYS A 38 7.97 -3.26 -13.70
C LYS A 38 8.03 -2.20 -12.60
N VAL A 39 8.88 -1.18 -12.75
CA VAL A 39 9.03 -0.12 -11.75
C VAL A 39 7.91 0.90 -11.92
N MET A 40 7.16 1.12 -10.86
CA MET A 40 6.05 2.09 -10.82
C MET A 40 6.61 3.48 -10.53
N ASP A 41 6.62 4.32 -11.54
CA ASP A 41 7.12 5.70 -11.53
C ASP A 41 5.96 6.69 -11.64
N GLU A 42 6.00 7.77 -10.89
CA GLU A 42 4.89 8.72 -10.76
C GLU A 42 4.55 9.44 -12.05
N ASP A 43 5.56 9.73 -12.87
CA ASP A 43 5.43 10.57 -14.06
C ASP A 43 5.39 9.76 -15.36
N ASN A 44 5.99 8.57 -15.36
CA ASN A 44 6.23 7.80 -16.59
C ASN A 44 5.44 6.50 -16.70
N SER A 45 4.87 5.99 -15.58
CA SER A 45 4.10 4.75 -15.65
C SER A 45 2.69 4.95 -16.20
N ASN A 46 2.28 4.08 -17.11
CA ASN A 46 0.89 3.95 -17.50
C ASN A 46 0.04 3.40 -16.35
N LEU A 47 -1.21 3.89 -16.25
CA LEU A 47 -2.17 3.46 -15.23
C LEU A 47 -3.17 2.49 -15.87
N ILE A 48 -2.85 1.20 -15.92
CA ILE A 48 -3.59 0.18 -16.68
C ILE A 48 -4.50 -0.61 -15.75
N LEU A 49 -5.81 -0.49 -15.93
CA LEU A 49 -6.80 -1.27 -15.18
C LEU A 49 -7.31 -2.44 -16.03
N GLY A 50 -7.76 -3.48 -15.35
CA GLY A 50 -8.38 -4.65 -15.98
C GLY A 50 -9.84 -4.42 -16.38
N PRO A 51 -10.51 -5.50 -16.85
CA PRO A 51 -11.90 -5.44 -17.32
C PRO A 51 -12.88 -4.96 -16.24
N VAL A 52 -13.95 -4.28 -16.67
CA VAL A 52 -15.02 -3.77 -15.78
C VAL A 52 -15.67 -4.87 -14.93
N SER A 53 -15.71 -6.09 -15.43
CA SER A 53 -16.25 -7.26 -14.72
C SER A 53 -15.43 -7.67 -13.48
N LYS A 54 -14.20 -7.18 -13.34
CA LYS A 54 -13.32 -7.43 -12.18
C LYS A 54 -13.52 -6.35 -11.13
N SER A 55 -14.25 -6.67 -10.07
CA SER A 55 -14.67 -5.72 -9.02
C SER A 55 -13.50 -5.04 -8.28
N ARG A 56 -12.33 -5.67 -8.26
CA ARG A 56 -11.10 -5.10 -7.67
C ARG A 56 -10.79 -3.69 -8.21
N TRP A 57 -11.00 -3.47 -9.50
CA TRP A 57 -10.56 -2.23 -10.15
C TRP A 57 -11.43 -1.01 -9.82
N ILE A 58 -12.59 -1.18 -9.18
CA ILE A 58 -13.45 -0.04 -8.82
C ILE A 58 -12.74 0.94 -7.87
N TYR A 59 -11.98 0.42 -6.88
CA TYR A 59 -11.20 1.24 -5.96
C TYR A 59 -10.07 1.98 -6.68
N SER A 60 -9.30 1.26 -7.48
CA SER A 60 -8.21 1.84 -8.28
C SER A 60 -8.73 2.89 -9.24
N CYS A 61 -9.85 2.65 -9.93
CA CYS A 61 -10.50 3.58 -10.84
C CYS A 61 -10.94 4.87 -10.12
N SER A 62 -11.59 4.74 -8.96
CA SER A 62 -12.04 5.88 -8.17
C SER A 62 -10.85 6.76 -7.71
N LYS A 63 -9.75 6.15 -7.27
CA LYS A 63 -8.53 6.88 -6.89
C LYS A 63 -7.82 7.50 -8.09
N GLN A 64 -7.72 6.81 -9.23
CA GLN A 64 -7.21 7.41 -10.48
C GLN A 64 -8.02 8.63 -10.90
N MET A 65 -9.34 8.55 -10.82
CA MET A 65 -10.21 9.67 -11.15
C MET A 65 -9.94 10.86 -10.23
N MET A 66 -9.80 10.62 -8.92
CA MET A 66 -9.47 11.69 -7.97
C MET A 66 -8.08 12.29 -8.23
N ASP A 67 -7.06 11.49 -8.53
CA ASP A 67 -5.73 11.98 -8.90
C ASP A 67 -5.83 12.96 -10.09
N ARG A 68 -6.58 12.59 -11.15
CA ARG A 68 -6.77 13.42 -12.36
C ARG A 68 -7.57 14.68 -12.08
N VAL A 69 -8.62 14.58 -11.29
CA VAL A 69 -9.46 15.73 -10.90
C VAL A 69 -8.64 16.74 -10.10
N ILE A 70 -7.89 16.29 -9.09
CA ILE A 70 -7.04 17.17 -8.28
C ILE A 70 -5.97 17.83 -9.15
N PHE A 71 -5.35 17.08 -10.05
CA PHE A 71 -4.38 17.61 -10.99
C PHE A 71 -4.99 18.68 -11.92
N ALA A 72 -6.17 18.44 -12.48
CA ALA A 72 -6.90 19.40 -13.31
C ALA A 72 -7.26 20.68 -12.54
N PHE A 73 -7.73 20.56 -11.29
CA PHE A 73 -7.97 21.73 -10.43
C PHE A 73 -6.69 22.54 -10.18
N GLY A 74 -5.55 21.85 -10.07
CA GLY A 74 -4.25 22.52 -9.98
C GLY A 74 -3.93 23.33 -11.22
N GLN A 75 -4.14 22.77 -12.41
CA GLN A 75 -3.86 23.43 -13.68
C GLN A 75 -4.83 24.57 -14.01
N GLU A 76 -6.13 24.36 -13.77
CA GLU A 76 -7.18 25.28 -14.23
C GLU A 76 -7.55 26.35 -13.18
N MET A 77 -7.46 26.00 -11.89
CA MET A 77 -7.91 26.84 -10.78
C MET A 77 -6.80 27.27 -9.82
N GLY A 78 -5.55 26.84 -10.06
CA GLY A 78 -4.42 27.14 -9.19
C GLY A 78 -4.49 26.44 -7.81
N LEU A 79 -5.22 25.32 -7.69
CA LEU A 79 -5.25 24.55 -6.45
C LEU A 79 -3.85 24.06 -6.09
N LYS A 80 -3.37 24.42 -4.91
CA LYS A 80 -2.15 23.87 -4.36
C LYS A 80 -2.40 22.46 -3.87
N PHE A 81 -1.66 21.48 -4.40
CA PHE A 81 -1.87 20.09 -4.03
C PHE A 81 -0.58 19.28 -3.95
N THR A 82 -0.65 18.16 -3.25
CA THR A 82 0.31 17.06 -3.32
C THR A 82 -0.47 15.75 -3.24
N LEU A 83 -0.20 14.83 -4.16
CA LEU A 83 -0.71 13.46 -4.10
C LEU A 83 0.38 12.55 -3.54
N PHE A 84 0.02 11.59 -2.71
CA PHE A 84 0.96 10.55 -2.30
C PHE A 84 0.36 9.16 -2.47
N ARG A 85 1.18 8.20 -2.89
CA ARG A 85 0.82 6.81 -3.19
C ARG A 85 1.54 5.88 -2.22
N PRO A 86 0.89 5.46 -1.12
CA PRO A 86 1.49 4.52 -0.18
C PRO A 86 1.61 3.12 -0.77
N PHE A 87 2.74 2.44 -0.47
CA PHE A 87 3.01 1.06 -0.86
C PHE A 87 3.06 0.18 0.39
N ASN A 88 1.99 -0.60 0.60
CA ASN A 88 1.84 -1.63 1.64
C ASN A 88 2.50 -1.27 2.99
N TRP A 89 2.01 -0.23 3.62
CA TRP A 89 2.52 0.19 4.93
C TRP A 89 2.24 -0.87 5.99
N VAL A 90 3.23 -1.09 6.84
CA VAL A 90 3.28 -2.11 7.90
C VAL A 90 3.61 -1.43 9.21
N GLY A 91 2.92 -1.82 10.26
CA GLY A 91 3.16 -1.30 11.61
C GLY A 91 2.06 -1.68 12.58
N PRO A 92 2.25 -1.40 13.87
CA PRO A 92 1.29 -1.72 14.90
C PRO A 92 -0.04 -0.98 14.68
N ARG A 93 -1.14 -1.60 15.07
CA ARG A 93 -2.51 -1.06 14.97
C ARG A 93 -2.97 -0.81 13.52
N LEU A 94 -2.37 -1.49 12.56
CA LEU A 94 -2.76 -1.39 11.15
C LEU A 94 -4.18 -1.90 10.91
N ASP A 95 -4.51 -3.04 11.53
CA ASP A 95 -5.82 -3.67 11.56
C ASP A 95 -6.07 -4.23 12.96
N SER A 96 -7.33 -4.55 13.29
CA SER A 96 -7.67 -5.23 14.54
C SER A 96 -7.62 -6.75 14.39
N PHE A 97 -7.44 -7.48 15.50
CA PHE A 97 -7.61 -8.95 15.51
C PHE A 97 -9.05 -9.37 15.21
N LYS A 98 -10.02 -8.50 15.42
CA LYS A 98 -11.39 -8.73 14.97
C LYS A 98 -11.46 -8.78 13.45
N ASP A 99 -10.83 -7.84 12.75
CA ASP A 99 -10.78 -7.87 11.29
C ASP A 99 -10.07 -9.12 10.78
N ALA A 100 -8.97 -9.53 11.42
CA ALA A 100 -8.27 -10.76 11.09
C ALA A 100 -9.14 -12.01 11.34
N SER A 101 -9.91 -12.06 12.42
CA SER A 101 -10.85 -13.18 12.70
C SER A 101 -11.96 -13.32 11.67
N GLU A 102 -12.30 -12.22 11.00
CA GLU A 102 -13.30 -12.16 9.92
C GLU A 102 -12.65 -12.27 8.52
N HIS A 103 -11.36 -12.60 8.43
CA HIS A 103 -10.56 -12.64 7.19
C HIS A 103 -10.54 -11.30 6.40
N LYS A 104 -10.63 -10.18 7.12
CA LYS A 104 -10.57 -8.82 6.57
C LYS A 104 -9.25 -8.11 6.88
N GLY A 105 -8.40 -8.70 7.69
CA GLY A 105 -7.09 -8.18 8.03
C GLY A 105 -6.14 -8.19 6.84
N ARG A 106 -5.23 -7.20 6.79
CA ARG A 106 -4.13 -7.23 5.82
C ARG A 106 -3.15 -8.36 6.16
N SER A 107 -2.41 -8.84 5.16
CA SER A 107 -1.64 -10.08 5.23
C SER A 107 -0.80 -10.24 6.51
N ILE A 108 -0.09 -9.20 6.96
CA ILE A 108 0.75 -9.30 8.17
C ILE A 108 -0.10 -9.51 9.42
N THR A 109 -1.14 -8.70 9.62
CA THR A 109 -2.05 -8.86 10.77
C THR A 109 -2.76 -10.21 10.73
N GLN A 110 -3.17 -10.64 9.53
CA GLN A 110 -3.77 -11.96 9.33
C GLN A 110 -2.80 -13.08 9.72
N PHE A 111 -1.55 -13.02 9.28
CA PHE A 111 -0.56 -14.07 9.59
C PHE A 111 -0.17 -14.13 11.07
N ILE A 112 -0.04 -12.96 11.72
CA ILE A 112 0.14 -12.92 13.18
C ILE A 112 -1.06 -13.57 13.88
N TYR A 113 -2.28 -13.21 13.49
CA TYR A 113 -3.49 -13.83 14.03
C TYR A 113 -3.53 -15.35 13.78
N ASP A 114 -3.16 -15.77 12.58
CA ASP A 114 -3.17 -17.18 12.20
C ASP A 114 -2.18 -18.01 13.04
N VAL A 115 -0.98 -17.50 13.29
CA VAL A 115 -0.02 -18.14 14.20
C VAL A 115 -0.60 -18.24 15.62
N LEU A 116 -1.24 -17.19 16.11
CA LEU A 116 -1.72 -17.13 17.50
C LEU A 116 -2.97 -17.99 17.76
N TYR A 117 -3.88 -18.08 16.79
CA TYR A 117 -5.22 -18.60 17.04
C TYR A 117 -5.67 -19.74 16.14
N THR A 118 -5.18 -19.84 14.91
CA THR A 118 -5.61 -20.91 13.97
C THR A 118 -4.58 -22.03 13.80
N GLY A 119 -3.29 -21.71 13.98
CA GLY A 119 -2.18 -22.61 13.70
C GLY A 119 -1.95 -22.87 12.21
N LYS A 120 -2.60 -22.11 11.30
CA LYS A 120 -2.51 -22.30 9.84
C LYS A 120 -2.44 -20.98 9.11
N ILE A 121 -1.38 -20.75 8.36
CA ILE A 121 -1.23 -19.62 7.45
C ILE A 121 -1.68 -20.03 6.05
N THR A 122 -2.68 -19.34 5.51
CA THR A 122 -3.18 -19.60 4.16
C THR A 122 -2.43 -18.76 3.13
N LEU A 123 -1.76 -19.42 2.19
CA LEU A 123 -1.08 -18.81 1.05
C LEU A 123 -1.94 -18.96 -0.21
N VAL A 124 -2.52 -17.87 -0.67
CA VAL A 124 -3.31 -17.86 -1.91
C VAL A 124 -2.38 -18.07 -3.10
N ASN A 125 -2.68 -19.07 -3.94
CA ASN A 125 -1.85 -19.49 -5.07
C ASN A 125 -0.36 -19.69 -4.70
N GLY A 126 -0.09 -20.19 -3.50
CA GLY A 126 1.26 -20.40 -2.98
C GLY A 126 2.00 -19.15 -2.54
N GLY A 127 1.36 -17.97 -2.56
CA GLY A 127 1.94 -16.71 -2.07
C GLY A 127 3.06 -16.15 -2.93
N ALA A 128 3.07 -16.44 -4.26
CA ALA A 128 4.14 -16.00 -5.17
C ALA A 128 4.11 -14.50 -5.50
N GLN A 129 2.95 -13.84 -5.37
CA GLN A 129 2.79 -12.42 -5.66
C GLN A 129 3.68 -11.57 -4.74
N ARG A 130 4.35 -10.57 -5.35
CA ARG A 130 5.33 -9.73 -4.64
C ARG A 130 4.75 -8.37 -4.28
N ARG A 131 5.19 -7.84 -3.14
CA ARG A 131 4.81 -6.51 -2.64
C ARG A 131 6.02 -5.82 -2.04
N SER A 132 6.11 -4.51 -2.24
CA SER A 132 7.06 -3.67 -1.52
C SER A 132 6.41 -3.20 -0.23
N PHE A 133 6.94 -3.64 0.90
CA PHE A 133 6.45 -3.32 2.23
C PHE A 133 7.19 -2.12 2.81
N THR A 134 6.48 -1.22 3.45
CA THR A 134 7.05 0.01 3.99
C THR A 134 6.74 0.12 5.48
N TRP A 135 7.75 0.34 6.30
CA TRP A 135 7.54 0.64 7.72
C TRP A 135 6.70 1.91 7.89
N VAL A 136 5.68 1.85 8.74
CA VAL A 136 4.78 2.99 8.97
C VAL A 136 5.52 4.23 9.44
N GLY A 137 6.58 4.08 10.24
CA GLY A 137 7.41 5.20 10.70
C GLY A 137 8.11 5.92 9.53
N ASP A 138 8.65 5.18 8.55
CA ASP A 138 9.20 5.75 7.32
C ASP A 138 8.11 6.46 6.51
N GLY A 139 6.93 5.84 6.41
CA GLY A 139 5.77 6.44 5.73
C GLY A 139 5.33 7.76 6.36
N VAL A 140 5.23 7.79 7.69
CA VAL A 140 4.88 9.00 8.47
C VAL A 140 5.92 10.08 8.29
N GLN A 141 7.23 9.74 8.31
CA GLN A 141 8.28 10.72 8.05
C GLN A 141 8.12 11.34 6.65
N GLY A 142 7.86 10.51 5.62
CA GLY A 142 7.58 11.01 4.27
C GLY A 142 6.38 11.95 4.21
N LEU A 143 5.31 11.69 4.99
CA LEU A 143 4.17 12.61 5.10
C LEU A 143 4.54 13.92 5.79
N ILE A 144 5.36 13.88 6.83
CA ILE A 144 5.86 15.08 7.51
C ILE A 144 6.65 15.95 6.51
N ASP A 145 7.52 15.35 5.70
CA ASP A 145 8.31 16.06 4.70
C ASP A 145 7.41 16.70 3.63
N ILE A 146 6.37 16.00 3.18
CA ILE A 146 5.34 16.53 2.27
C ILE A 146 4.57 17.69 2.91
N ILE A 147 4.15 17.57 4.18
CA ILE A 147 3.39 18.59 4.90
C ILE A 147 4.26 19.83 5.10
N THR A 148 5.49 19.65 5.54
CA THR A 148 6.47 20.71 5.75
C THR A 148 6.76 21.48 4.46
N ASN A 149 6.78 20.75 3.33
CA ASN A 149 6.91 21.33 1.99
C ASN A 149 8.04 22.37 1.88
N LYS A 150 9.21 22.00 2.37
CA LYS A 150 10.39 22.87 2.34
C LYS A 150 10.63 23.37 0.91
N ASP A 151 10.83 24.66 0.78
CA ASP A 151 11.08 25.36 -0.50
C ASP A 151 10.04 25.05 -1.59
N ASN A 152 8.81 24.74 -1.20
CA ASN A 152 7.68 24.36 -2.08
C ASN A 152 7.97 23.13 -2.96
N GLN A 153 8.90 22.26 -2.59
CA GLN A 153 9.32 21.10 -3.39
C GLN A 153 8.24 20.03 -3.55
N ALA A 154 7.23 20.01 -2.68
CA ALA A 154 6.11 19.06 -2.75
C ALA A 154 4.87 19.63 -3.46
N GLU A 155 4.83 20.94 -3.79
CA GLU A 155 3.65 21.54 -4.42
C GLU A 155 3.49 21.06 -5.87
N GLY A 156 2.26 20.67 -6.24
CA GLY A 156 1.93 20.18 -7.57
C GLY A 156 2.53 18.81 -7.91
N GLN A 157 3.00 18.07 -6.92
CA GLN A 157 3.71 16.81 -7.12
C GLN A 157 2.89 15.58 -6.73
N ILE A 158 3.27 14.45 -7.35
CA ILE A 158 2.82 13.11 -6.97
C ILE A 158 4.05 12.37 -6.44
N PHE A 159 3.91 11.70 -5.29
CA PHE A 159 5.00 10.95 -4.66
C PHE A 159 4.62 9.51 -4.33
N ASN A 160 5.46 8.57 -4.70
CA ASN A 160 5.42 7.22 -4.14
C ASN A 160 6.08 7.22 -2.76
N ILE A 161 5.40 6.66 -1.76
CA ILE A 161 5.98 6.40 -0.44
C ILE A 161 6.03 4.89 -0.24
N GLY A 162 7.19 4.31 -0.54
CA GLY A 162 7.42 2.88 -0.57
C GLY A 162 8.85 2.52 -0.21
N ASN A 163 9.14 1.23 -0.02
CA ASN A 163 10.49 0.73 0.13
C ASN A 163 10.79 -0.31 -0.95
N PRO A 164 11.50 0.05 -2.04
CA PRO A 164 11.82 -0.90 -3.11
C PRO A 164 12.72 -2.06 -2.66
N GLU A 165 13.55 -1.85 -1.63
CA GLU A 165 14.43 -2.90 -1.08
C GLU A 165 13.64 -3.97 -0.31
N ASN A 166 12.45 -3.64 0.18
CA ASN A 166 11.55 -4.56 0.87
C ASN A 166 10.54 -5.21 -0.08
N ASN A 167 10.94 -5.58 -1.30
CA ASN A 167 10.10 -6.30 -2.24
C ASN A 167 10.18 -7.81 -1.99
N TYR A 168 9.17 -8.35 -1.31
CA TYR A 168 9.07 -9.75 -0.92
C TYR A 168 7.78 -10.38 -1.48
N SER A 169 7.83 -11.69 -1.73
CA SER A 169 6.62 -12.46 -1.96
C SER A 169 5.79 -12.57 -0.67
N ILE A 170 4.51 -12.83 -0.80
CA ILE A 170 3.63 -13.04 0.36
C ILE A 170 4.11 -14.25 1.19
N LYS A 171 4.66 -15.28 0.52
CA LYS A 171 5.25 -16.42 1.20
C LYS A 171 6.50 -16.05 2.02
N GLU A 172 7.47 -15.35 1.41
CA GLU A 172 8.68 -14.88 2.11
C GLU A 172 8.31 -14.00 3.31
N MET A 173 7.32 -13.11 3.15
CA MET A 173 6.85 -12.27 4.24
C MET A 173 6.21 -13.10 5.36
N ALA A 174 5.41 -14.13 5.04
CA ALA A 174 4.84 -15.03 6.04
C ALA A 174 5.91 -15.80 6.81
N GLU A 175 6.94 -16.29 6.12
CA GLU A 175 8.09 -16.95 6.74
C GLU A 175 8.83 -16.00 7.72
N ILE A 176 9.02 -14.72 7.33
CA ILE A 176 9.63 -13.70 8.20
C ILE A 176 8.74 -13.45 9.44
N VAL A 177 7.41 -13.40 9.30
CA VAL A 177 6.49 -13.25 10.45
C VAL A 177 6.69 -14.40 11.43
N VAL A 178 6.69 -15.64 10.94
CA VAL A 178 6.88 -16.83 11.79
C VAL A 178 8.24 -16.80 12.49
N ASP A 179 9.31 -16.46 11.77
CA ASP A 179 10.66 -16.36 12.32
C ASP A 179 10.78 -15.27 13.40
N GLU A 180 10.16 -14.11 13.19
CA GLU A 180 10.16 -13.06 14.21
C GLU A 180 9.36 -13.46 15.45
N MET A 181 8.21 -14.10 15.28
CA MET A 181 7.39 -14.58 16.41
C MET A 181 8.11 -15.63 17.24
N LYS A 182 8.97 -16.46 16.64
CA LYS A 182 9.82 -17.45 17.38
C LYS A 182 10.80 -16.83 18.37
N LYS A 183 11.15 -15.57 18.19
CA LYS A 183 12.05 -14.83 19.09
C LYS A 183 11.40 -14.46 20.43
N PHE A 184 10.08 -14.47 20.49
CA PHE A 184 9.31 -14.17 21.69
C PHE A 184 8.91 -15.48 22.39
N PRO A 185 9.38 -15.74 23.65
CA PRO A 185 9.11 -16.99 24.35
C PRO A 185 7.63 -17.37 24.40
N GLU A 186 6.74 -16.36 24.58
CA GLU A 186 5.29 -16.53 24.66
C GLU A 186 4.63 -16.98 23.36
N PHE A 187 5.27 -16.76 22.20
CA PHE A 187 4.73 -17.12 20.88
C PHE A 187 5.45 -18.30 20.23
N LYS A 188 6.64 -18.63 20.73
CA LYS A 188 7.54 -19.60 20.13
C LYS A 188 6.87 -20.93 19.84
N ASP A 189 6.19 -21.53 20.81
CA ASP A 189 5.55 -22.84 20.66
C ASP A 189 4.46 -22.87 19.59
N LYS A 190 3.75 -21.75 19.41
CA LYS A 190 2.73 -21.59 18.35
C LYS A 190 3.38 -21.41 16.99
N ALA A 191 4.41 -20.57 16.92
CA ALA A 191 5.16 -20.32 15.69
C ALA A 191 5.91 -21.55 15.19
N ASP A 192 6.41 -22.42 16.09
CA ASP A 192 7.07 -23.67 15.70
C ASP A 192 6.10 -24.73 15.14
N LYS A 193 4.80 -24.62 15.46
CA LYS A 193 3.77 -25.60 15.07
C LYS A 193 2.89 -25.12 13.91
N VAL A 194 3.04 -23.86 13.46
CA VAL A 194 2.19 -23.31 12.41
C VAL A 194 2.41 -24.03 11.07
N GLU A 195 1.32 -24.32 10.38
CA GLU A 195 1.33 -24.96 9.07
C GLU A 195 1.05 -23.95 7.97
N PHE A 196 1.75 -24.07 6.84
CA PHE A 196 1.44 -23.32 5.63
C PHE A 196 0.51 -24.15 4.74
N ILE A 197 -0.67 -23.61 4.42
CA ILE A 197 -1.63 -24.25 3.51
C ILE A 197 -1.76 -23.42 2.24
N VAL A 198 -1.86 -24.09 1.09
CA VAL A 198 -2.08 -23.42 -0.20
C VAL A 198 -3.56 -23.48 -0.55
N MET A 199 -4.14 -22.34 -0.91
CA MET A 199 -5.52 -22.23 -1.37
C MET A 199 -5.58 -21.51 -2.71
N ASP A 200 -6.48 -21.97 -3.57
CA ASP A 200 -6.76 -21.33 -4.86
C ASP A 200 -7.45 -19.98 -4.65
N SER A 201 -7.09 -18.97 -5.49
CA SER A 201 -7.63 -17.62 -5.40
C SER A 201 -9.15 -17.56 -5.57
N ASP A 202 -9.72 -18.39 -6.46
CA ASP A 202 -11.15 -18.42 -6.70
C ASP A 202 -11.93 -18.93 -5.50
N LYS A 203 -11.30 -19.81 -4.69
CA LYS A 203 -11.88 -20.29 -3.43
C LYS A 203 -11.76 -19.26 -2.30
N TYR A 204 -10.68 -18.49 -2.30
CA TYR A 204 -10.40 -17.53 -1.22
C TYR A 204 -11.12 -16.19 -1.43
N TYR A 205 -11.02 -15.60 -2.62
CA TYR A 205 -11.57 -14.28 -2.95
C TYR A 205 -12.84 -14.31 -3.81
N GLY A 206 -13.17 -15.47 -4.39
CA GLY A 206 -14.25 -15.59 -5.38
C GLY A 206 -13.78 -15.38 -6.82
N LYS A 207 -14.58 -15.89 -7.79
CA LYS A 207 -14.21 -16.01 -9.23
C LYS A 207 -13.90 -14.71 -9.97
N ASN A 208 -14.21 -13.55 -9.40
CA ASN A 208 -14.01 -12.26 -10.06
C ASN A 208 -12.83 -11.47 -9.48
N TYR A 209 -11.99 -12.10 -8.65
CA TYR A 209 -10.80 -11.46 -8.12
C TYR A 209 -9.65 -11.59 -9.11
N ASP A 210 -8.93 -10.49 -9.29
CA ASP A 210 -7.72 -10.40 -10.10
C ASP A 210 -6.63 -9.74 -9.26
N ASP A 211 -5.43 -10.29 -9.22
CA ASP A 211 -4.35 -9.75 -8.39
C ASP A 211 -3.16 -9.28 -9.20
N MET A 212 -2.58 -8.17 -8.78
CA MET A 212 -1.32 -7.69 -9.35
C MET A 212 -0.17 -8.57 -8.89
N GLN A 213 0.64 -9.04 -9.83
CA GLN A 213 1.74 -9.96 -9.53
C GLN A 213 2.92 -9.27 -8.84
N ASP A 214 3.20 -8.00 -9.18
CA ASP A 214 4.33 -7.25 -8.64
C ASP A 214 3.96 -5.78 -8.43
N ARG A 215 4.53 -5.14 -7.38
CA ARG A 215 4.38 -3.71 -7.09
C ARG A 215 5.70 -3.17 -6.57
N LEU A 216 6.52 -2.70 -7.49
CA LEU A 216 7.82 -2.14 -7.16
C LEU A 216 7.81 -0.61 -7.36
N PRO A 217 7.88 0.21 -6.29
CA PRO A 217 7.90 1.67 -6.42
C PRO A 217 9.26 2.20 -6.88
N SER A 218 9.25 3.24 -7.72
CA SER A 218 10.32 4.22 -7.75
C SER A 218 10.11 5.19 -6.58
N VAL A 219 11.15 5.46 -5.80
CA VAL A 219 11.14 6.48 -4.74
C VAL A 219 12.11 7.62 -5.04
N LYS A 220 12.66 7.63 -6.25
CA LYS A 220 13.67 8.60 -6.70
C LYS A 220 13.18 10.05 -6.56
N LYS A 221 11.90 10.30 -6.82
CA LYS A 221 11.32 11.63 -6.72
C LYS A 221 11.26 12.12 -5.26
N MET A 222 10.85 11.27 -4.31
CA MET A 222 10.90 11.58 -2.87
C MET A 222 12.33 11.87 -2.42
N GLU A 223 13.28 11.05 -2.86
CA GLU A 223 14.70 11.22 -2.53
C GLU A 223 15.25 12.55 -3.07
N THR A 224 15.05 12.84 -4.35
CA THR A 224 15.65 14.00 -5.01
C THR A 224 15.04 15.33 -4.60
N ARG A 225 13.72 15.36 -4.33
CA ARG A 225 12.99 16.59 -3.99
C ARG A 225 12.94 16.86 -2.48
N LEU A 226 12.71 15.81 -1.68
CA LEU A 226 12.48 15.97 -0.25
C LEU A 226 13.60 15.38 0.62
N GLY A 227 14.60 14.72 0.02
CA GLY A 227 15.68 14.06 0.75
C GLY A 227 15.23 12.83 1.53
N TRP A 228 14.01 12.35 1.29
CA TRP A 228 13.44 11.21 2.01
C TRP A 228 13.88 9.88 1.40
N LYS A 229 14.24 8.94 2.27
CA LYS A 229 14.50 7.54 1.95
C LYS A 229 13.90 6.64 3.01
N PRO A 230 13.35 5.46 2.63
CA PRO A 230 12.98 4.44 3.61
C PRO A 230 14.24 3.89 4.29
N LYS A 231 14.13 3.48 5.55
CA LYS A 231 15.27 3.03 6.36
C LYS A 231 15.07 1.63 6.93
N ALA A 232 13.85 1.30 7.33
CA ALA A 232 13.58 0.03 8.00
C ALA A 232 13.50 -1.14 7.01
N THR A 233 14.13 -2.24 7.37
CA THR A 233 13.95 -3.53 6.70
C THR A 233 12.56 -4.09 7.00
N LEU A 234 12.09 -5.03 6.17
CA LEU A 234 10.82 -5.72 6.43
C LEU A 234 10.85 -6.47 7.78
N ARG A 235 11.99 -7.06 8.12
CA ARG A 235 12.16 -7.80 9.38
C ARG A 235 12.02 -6.88 10.59
N GLU A 236 12.62 -5.70 10.57
CA GLU A 236 12.45 -4.68 11.61
C GLU A 236 11.00 -4.20 11.68
N ALA A 237 10.38 -3.93 10.54
CA ALA A 237 8.98 -3.51 10.48
C ALA A 237 8.03 -4.56 11.10
N ILE A 238 8.26 -5.84 10.83
CA ILE A 238 7.49 -6.95 11.43
C ILE A 238 7.78 -7.08 12.93
N HIS A 239 9.04 -6.96 13.33
CA HIS A 239 9.44 -7.05 14.75
C HIS A 239 8.71 -6.00 15.62
N TYR A 240 8.50 -4.79 15.09
CA TYR A 240 7.80 -3.71 15.80
C TYR A 240 6.27 -3.77 15.66
N THR A 241 5.73 -4.69 14.85
CA THR A 241 4.28 -4.84 14.64
C THR A 241 3.67 -5.80 15.65
#